data_9a634b156a8098d8d5aaa6b876f3e21c
#
_entry.id   9a634b156a8098d8d5aaa6b876f3e21c
#
_cell.length_a   1.000
_cell.length_b   1.000
_cell.length_c   1.000
_cell.angle_alpha   90.00
_cell.angle_beta   90.00
_cell.angle_gamma   90.00
#
_symmetry.space_group_name_H-M   'P 1'
#
loop_
_entity.id
_entity.type
_entity.pdbx_description
1 polymer ?
#
loop_
_entity_poly.entity_id
_entity_poly.type
_entity_poly.pdbx_seq_one_letter_code
_entity_poly.pdbx_strand_id
1 'polypeptide(L)'
;MKKLFEAVGFITLICLSFVYTEKTVNVVKEYDDIMITIKEKNEEYKIKPKNAKIDKNTIIPGLKGKKINENKSYSKMKRYGSYNGNLLVYDEVKPTISVKNNFDKYIIKGNEEKNMIRLIFIIGENDKIDKILKILKSKDIKANFFIDVLWLEKNEEKLIKIIKNGHNVGSIGLNGDYSDSNYPWIDNKIKTTTKKDFSYCYNEVEDINTLKICSNYNNYTIRPNIIVSKNPFAEVKEKISPGSIISFRVNDAVENEMSLIIEYIKSKGYTISTLEEHLEE
;
A
#
# COMPACT_ATOMS: atom_id res chain seq x y z
N MET A 1 4.85 55.04 23.62
CA MET A 1 3.60 54.30 23.92
C MET A 1 2.49 54.62 22.92
N LYS A 2 2.12 55.88 22.64
CA LYS A 2 1.01 56.23 21.72
C LYS A 2 1.16 55.61 20.32
N LYS A 3 2.32 55.72 19.68
CA LYS A 3 2.59 55.10 18.34
C LYS A 3 2.51 53.57 18.32
N LEU A 4 2.80 52.91 19.46
CA LEU A 4 2.68 51.45 19.57
C LEU A 4 1.20 51.02 19.61
N PHE A 5 0.36 51.73 20.35
CA PHE A 5 -1.07 51.51 20.40
C PHE A 5 -1.76 51.78 19.05
N GLU A 6 -1.33 52.83 18.33
CA GLU A 6 -1.81 53.12 16.98
C GLU A 6 -1.44 52.00 15.99
N ALA A 7 -0.20 51.49 16.06
CA ALA A 7 0.24 50.36 15.20
C ALA A 7 -0.51 49.05 15.52
N VAL A 8 -0.70 48.74 16.79
CA VAL A 8 -1.48 47.54 17.22
C VAL A 8 -2.95 47.65 16.77
N GLY A 9 -3.56 48.85 16.94
CA GLY A 9 -4.94 49.09 16.47
C GLY A 9 -5.09 48.94 14.98
N PHE A 10 -4.10 49.40 14.19
CA PHE A 10 -4.13 49.23 12.73
C PHE A 10 -3.97 47.80 12.29
N ILE A 11 -3.08 47.03 12.91
CA ILE A 11 -2.92 45.58 12.65
C ILE A 11 -4.19 44.83 12.99
N THR A 12 -4.83 45.16 14.13
CA THR A 12 -6.09 44.55 14.56
C THR A 12 -7.21 44.80 13.55
N LEU A 13 -7.32 46.04 13.04
CA LEU A 13 -8.32 46.38 12.01
C LEU A 13 -8.07 45.61 10.69
N ILE A 14 -6.83 45.49 10.28
CA ILE A 14 -6.47 44.69 9.08
C ILE A 14 -6.87 43.25 9.29
N CYS A 15 -6.53 42.64 10.42
CA CYS A 15 -6.91 41.25 10.73
C CYS A 15 -8.42 41.05 10.77
N LEU A 16 -9.16 41.94 11.40
CA LEU A 16 -10.63 41.92 11.46
C LEU A 16 -11.25 42.05 10.05
N SER A 17 -10.73 42.99 9.24
CA SER A 17 -11.15 43.16 7.86
C SER A 17 -10.92 41.91 7.03
N PHE A 18 -9.78 41.26 7.20
CA PHE A 18 -9.44 40.02 6.50
C PHE A 18 -10.41 38.88 6.88
N VAL A 19 -10.65 38.68 8.18
CA VAL A 19 -11.59 37.65 8.69
C VAL A 19 -13.02 37.93 8.23
N TYR A 20 -13.45 39.21 8.22
CA TYR A 20 -14.79 39.55 7.74
C TYR A 20 -14.94 39.33 6.24
N THR A 21 -13.94 39.72 5.45
CA THR A 21 -13.95 39.51 4.00
C THR A 21 -13.97 38.02 3.67
N GLU A 22 -13.16 37.21 4.36
CA GLU A 22 -13.11 35.75 4.15
C GLU A 22 -14.47 35.10 4.47
N LYS A 23 -15.11 35.49 5.59
CA LYS A 23 -16.46 35.00 5.93
C LYS A 23 -17.50 35.37 4.86
N THR A 24 -17.48 36.61 4.38
CA THR A 24 -18.44 37.07 3.36
C THR A 24 -18.25 36.34 2.04
N VAL A 25 -16.99 36.16 1.60
CA VAL A 25 -16.67 35.40 0.38
C VAL A 25 -17.14 33.95 0.51
N ASN A 26 -16.96 33.32 1.66
CA ASN A 26 -17.41 31.95 1.87
C ASN A 26 -18.94 31.84 1.86
N VAL A 27 -19.67 32.78 2.45
CA VAL A 27 -21.14 32.81 2.41
C VAL A 27 -21.64 32.95 0.97
N VAL A 28 -21.13 33.92 0.21
CA VAL A 28 -21.52 34.11 -1.20
C VAL A 28 -21.23 32.88 -2.04
N LYS A 29 -20.11 32.22 -1.78
CA LYS A 29 -19.73 30.98 -2.47
C LYS A 29 -20.69 29.83 -2.18
N GLU A 30 -21.22 29.71 -0.97
CA GLU A 30 -22.15 28.65 -0.60
C GLU A 30 -23.49 28.71 -1.35
N TYR A 31 -23.92 29.92 -1.73
CA TYR A 31 -25.17 30.16 -2.50
C TYR A 31 -24.93 30.23 -4.02
N ASP A 32 -23.73 30.03 -4.50
CA ASP A 32 -23.41 29.98 -5.93
C ASP A 32 -23.93 28.67 -6.56
N ASP A 33 -24.69 28.77 -7.67
CA ASP A 33 -25.27 27.62 -8.35
C ASP A 33 -24.23 26.53 -8.69
N ILE A 34 -23.00 26.93 -9.02
CA ILE A 34 -21.90 26.00 -9.28
C ILE A 34 -21.57 25.21 -7.99
N MET A 35 -21.50 25.90 -6.84
CA MET A 35 -21.19 25.24 -5.56
C MET A 35 -22.34 24.32 -5.12
N ILE A 36 -23.59 24.75 -5.29
CA ILE A 36 -24.77 23.94 -4.99
C ILE A 36 -24.72 22.65 -5.80
N THR A 37 -24.51 22.75 -7.11
CA THR A 37 -24.40 21.58 -8.00
C THR A 37 -23.23 20.66 -7.60
N ILE A 38 -22.07 21.23 -7.22
CA ILE A 38 -20.92 20.44 -6.74
C ILE A 38 -21.27 19.65 -5.48
N LYS A 39 -21.98 20.27 -4.51
CA LYS A 39 -22.39 19.61 -3.26
C LYS A 39 -23.37 18.45 -3.53
N GLU A 40 -24.35 18.65 -4.40
CA GLU A 40 -25.28 17.59 -4.83
C GLU A 40 -24.53 16.42 -5.46
N LYS A 41 -23.61 16.72 -6.40
CA LYS A 41 -22.78 15.70 -7.04
C LYS A 41 -21.78 15.03 -6.07
N ASN A 42 -21.37 15.72 -4.99
CA ASN A 42 -20.54 15.11 -3.97
C ASN A 42 -21.28 13.99 -3.24
N GLU A 43 -22.54 14.18 -2.88
CA GLU A 43 -23.32 13.10 -2.25
C GLU A 43 -23.59 11.93 -3.22
N GLU A 44 -23.76 12.20 -4.52
CA GLU A 44 -23.93 11.17 -5.54
C GLU A 44 -22.64 10.34 -5.79
N TYR A 45 -21.49 11.01 -5.88
CA TYR A 45 -20.22 10.38 -6.29
C TYR A 45 -19.33 9.97 -5.13
N LYS A 46 -19.73 10.27 -3.90
CA LYS A 46 -19.00 9.91 -2.69
C LYS A 46 -18.96 8.38 -2.52
N ILE A 47 -17.75 7.86 -2.39
CA ILE A 47 -17.51 6.46 -2.02
C ILE A 47 -17.03 6.44 -0.58
N LYS A 48 -17.77 5.77 0.30
CA LYS A 48 -17.37 5.59 1.69
C LYS A 48 -16.16 4.66 1.77
N PRO A 49 -15.16 4.96 2.61
CA PRO A 49 -14.06 4.02 2.85
C PRO A 49 -14.58 2.77 3.55
N LYS A 50 -13.92 1.64 3.33
CA LYS A 50 -14.19 0.39 4.02
C LYS A 50 -13.06 0.09 4.97
N ASN A 51 -13.38 -0.12 6.24
CA ASN A 51 -12.38 -0.46 7.24
C ASN A 51 -11.73 -1.82 6.97
N ALA A 52 -10.48 -1.95 7.39
CA ALA A 52 -9.81 -3.24 7.46
C ALA A 52 -10.60 -4.21 8.35
N LYS A 53 -10.62 -5.49 7.98
CA LYS A 53 -11.25 -6.57 8.75
C LYS A 53 -10.22 -7.20 9.67
N ILE A 54 -10.42 -7.11 10.97
CA ILE A 54 -9.57 -7.73 11.99
C ILE A 54 -10.28 -8.96 12.54
N ASP A 55 -9.58 -10.09 12.59
CA ASP A 55 -9.97 -11.29 13.29
C ASP A 55 -8.79 -11.80 14.13
N LYS A 56 -8.89 -11.69 15.47
CA LYS A 56 -7.82 -12.03 16.43
C LYS A 56 -6.48 -11.39 16.04
N ASN A 57 -5.53 -12.20 15.60
CA ASN A 57 -4.18 -11.76 15.21
C ASN A 57 -4.03 -11.50 13.70
N THR A 58 -5.13 -11.54 12.94
CA THR A 58 -5.10 -11.37 11.49
C THR A 58 -5.82 -10.11 11.03
N ILE A 59 -5.39 -9.58 9.88
CA ILE A 59 -6.00 -8.41 9.27
C ILE A 59 -6.06 -8.58 7.75
N ILE A 60 -7.17 -8.14 7.18
CA ILE A 60 -7.35 -7.95 5.72
C ILE A 60 -7.51 -6.45 5.48
N PRO A 61 -6.72 -5.84 4.58
CA PRO A 61 -6.79 -4.41 4.30
C PRO A 61 -8.18 -3.91 3.94
N GLY A 62 -8.47 -2.68 4.29
CA GLY A 62 -9.67 -1.96 3.90
C GLY A 62 -9.62 -1.42 2.47
N LEU A 63 -10.45 -0.43 2.20
CA LEU A 63 -10.46 0.32 0.94
C LEU A 63 -10.62 1.81 1.24
N LYS A 64 -9.83 2.62 0.55
CA LYS A 64 -10.05 4.06 0.54
C LYS A 64 -11.36 4.41 -0.16
N GLY A 65 -12.02 5.41 0.37
CA GLY A 65 -13.14 6.07 -0.28
C GLY A 65 -12.67 7.28 -1.10
N LYS A 66 -13.62 7.95 -1.71
CA LYS A 66 -13.38 9.25 -2.37
C LYS A 66 -14.55 10.19 -2.15
N LYS A 67 -14.27 11.49 -2.13
CA LYS A 67 -15.27 12.55 -2.12
C LYS A 67 -14.82 13.68 -3.02
N ILE A 68 -15.75 14.49 -3.50
CA ILE A 68 -15.39 15.70 -4.25
C ILE A 68 -14.73 16.71 -3.29
N ASN A 69 -13.61 17.28 -3.70
CA ASN A 69 -13.06 18.47 -3.08
C ASN A 69 -13.83 19.69 -3.62
N GLU A 70 -14.86 20.08 -2.89
CA GLU A 70 -15.80 21.13 -3.29
C GLU A 70 -15.05 22.44 -3.59
N ASN A 71 -14.13 22.84 -2.74
CA ASN A 71 -13.37 24.09 -2.87
C ASN A 71 -12.46 24.11 -4.10
N LYS A 72 -11.70 23.02 -4.33
CA LYS A 72 -10.81 22.94 -5.50
C LYS A 72 -11.62 22.83 -6.79
N SER A 73 -12.71 22.08 -6.80
CA SER A 73 -13.61 21.94 -7.94
C SER A 73 -14.27 23.27 -8.28
N TYR A 74 -14.84 23.96 -7.30
CA TYR A 74 -15.42 25.30 -7.46
C TYR A 74 -14.40 26.30 -8.02
N SER A 75 -13.20 26.37 -7.45
CA SER A 75 -12.18 27.32 -7.90
C SER A 75 -11.77 27.10 -9.36
N LYS A 76 -11.78 25.85 -9.83
CA LYS A 76 -11.57 25.54 -11.25
C LYS A 76 -12.76 25.98 -12.13
N MET A 77 -13.98 25.66 -11.70
CA MET A 77 -15.20 25.92 -12.48
C MET A 77 -15.58 27.40 -12.52
N LYS A 78 -15.36 28.14 -11.44
CA LYS A 78 -15.67 29.58 -11.37
C LYS A 78 -15.01 30.40 -12.46
N ARG A 79 -13.83 30.00 -12.91
CA ARG A 79 -13.12 30.66 -14.04
C ARG A 79 -13.87 30.51 -15.37
N TYR A 80 -14.69 29.49 -15.52
CA TYR A 80 -15.47 29.20 -16.72
C TYR A 80 -16.93 29.64 -16.61
N GLY A 81 -17.39 30.06 -15.41
CA GLY A 81 -18.72 30.59 -15.17
C GLY A 81 -19.84 29.54 -15.15
N SER A 82 -19.54 28.25 -15.28
CA SER A 82 -20.54 27.18 -15.28
C SER A 82 -19.99 25.88 -14.71
N TYR A 83 -20.89 25.00 -14.25
CA TYR A 83 -20.55 23.65 -13.82
C TYR A 83 -20.00 22.82 -14.99
N ASN A 84 -18.93 22.07 -14.73
CA ASN A 84 -18.35 21.11 -15.67
C ASN A 84 -17.79 19.90 -14.91
N GLY A 85 -18.42 18.73 -15.08
CA GLY A 85 -18.02 17.49 -14.39
C GLY A 85 -16.57 17.06 -14.64
N ASN A 86 -15.96 17.43 -15.77
CA ASN A 86 -14.56 17.11 -16.07
C ASN A 86 -13.57 17.95 -15.23
N LEU A 87 -14.04 19.00 -14.55
CA LEU A 87 -13.22 19.83 -13.68
C LEU A 87 -13.33 19.43 -12.20
N LEU A 88 -14.09 18.38 -11.88
CA LEU A 88 -14.18 17.86 -10.54
C LEU A 88 -12.82 17.38 -10.04
N VAL A 89 -12.48 17.74 -8.82
CA VAL A 89 -11.31 17.30 -8.08
C VAL A 89 -11.76 16.40 -6.96
N TYR A 90 -11.11 15.28 -6.78
CA TYR A 90 -11.44 14.32 -5.74
C TYR A 90 -10.36 14.28 -4.67
N ASP A 91 -10.77 14.15 -3.42
CA ASP A 91 -9.92 13.79 -2.28
C ASP A 91 -10.17 12.32 -1.92
N GLU A 92 -9.11 11.64 -1.54
CA GLU A 92 -9.20 10.30 -0.96
C GLU A 92 -9.66 10.38 0.49
N VAL A 93 -10.51 9.44 0.90
CA VAL A 93 -10.98 9.29 2.29
C VAL A 93 -10.43 7.96 2.81
N LYS A 94 -9.54 8.04 3.80
CA LYS A 94 -8.92 6.85 4.40
C LYS A 94 -9.89 6.13 5.34
N PRO A 95 -9.80 4.79 5.46
CA PRO A 95 -10.55 4.04 6.46
C PRO A 95 -10.07 4.39 7.87
N THR A 96 -10.96 4.28 8.85
CA THR A 96 -10.63 4.52 10.27
C THR A 96 -9.80 3.38 10.85
N ILE A 97 -10.08 2.13 10.45
CA ILE A 97 -9.28 0.96 10.78
C ILE A 97 -8.48 0.58 9.54
N SER A 98 -7.15 0.60 9.65
CA SER A 98 -6.21 0.44 8.55
C SER A 98 -5.05 -0.46 8.96
N VAL A 99 -4.44 -1.16 8.03
CA VAL A 99 -3.22 -1.94 8.27
C VAL A 99 -2.08 -1.04 8.76
N LYS A 100 -2.06 0.23 8.38
CA LYS A 100 -1.02 1.20 8.78
C LYS A 100 -0.93 1.47 10.28
N ASN A 101 -2.00 1.17 11.00
CA ASN A 101 -2.07 1.36 12.45
C ASN A 101 -2.13 0.03 13.23
N ASN A 102 -1.93 -1.11 12.55
CA ASN A 102 -2.09 -2.44 13.10
C ASN A 102 -0.94 -3.37 12.70
N PHE A 103 0.29 -2.96 13.01
CA PHE A 103 1.50 -3.76 12.75
C PHE A 103 1.56 -5.06 13.57
N ASP A 104 0.78 -5.12 14.66
CA ASP A 104 0.63 -6.28 15.54
C ASP A 104 -0.33 -7.36 14.99
N LYS A 105 -0.63 -7.29 13.68
CA LYS A 105 -1.52 -8.24 13.00
C LYS A 105 -0.85 -8.84 11.77
N TYR A 106 -1.13 -10.13 11.51
CA TYR A 106 -0.74 -10.79 10.27
C TYR A 106 -1.62 -10.34 9.12
N ILE A 107 -1.02 -9.84 8.06
CA ILE A 107 -1.74 -9.63 6.80
C ILE A 107 -1.82 -10.97 6.10
N ILE A 108 -3.04 -11.54 6.02
CA ILE A 108 -3.25 -12.88 5.48
C ILE A 108 -3.75 -12.89 4.04
N LYS A 109 -4.38 -11.83 3.61
CA LYS A 109 -5.00 -11.69 2.30
C LYS A 109 -5.15 -10.21 1.97
N GLY A 110 -5.31 -9.89 0.72
CA GLY A 110 -5.72 -8.57 0.32
C GLY A 110 -7.23 -8.38 0.27
N ASN A 111 -7.65 -7.13 0.05
CA ASN A 111 -9.06 -6.85 -0.15
C ASN A 111 -9.55 -7.49 -1.45
N GLU A 112 -10.61 -8.28 -1.35
CA GLU A 112 -11.14 -9.06 -2.48
C GLU A 112 -11.71 -8.20 -3.60
N GLU A 113 -12.22 -7.01 -3.27
CA GLU A 113 -12.81 -6.10 -4.25
C GLU A 113 -11.78 -5.47 -5.21
N LYS A 114 -10.48 -5.57 -4.87
CA LYS A 114 -9.43 -5.10 -5.77
C LYS A 114 -9.12 -6.06 -6.92
N ASN A 115 -9.61 -7.30 -6.88
CA ASN A 115 -9.31 -8.36 -7.87
C ASN A 115 -7.80 -8.51 -8.17
N MET A 116 -6.98 -8.37 -7.14
CA MET A 116 -5.54 -8.39 -7.26
C MET A 116 -4.96 -9.64 -6.59
N ILE A 117 -3.86 -10.17 -7.15
CA ILE A 117 -3.10 -11.30 -6.63
C ILE A 117 -1.67 -10.86 -6.35
N ARG A 118 -1.03 -11.41 -5.32
CA ARG A 118 0.38 -11.17 -4.99
C ARG A 118 1.18 -12.44 -5.09
N LEU A 119 2.30 -12.32 -5.78
CA LEU A 119 3.30 -13.38 -5.84
C LEU A 119 4.41 -13.02 -4.85
N ILE A 120 4.72 -13.95 -3.94
CA ILE A 120 5.82 -13.88 -3.00
C ILE A 120 6.82 -14.98 -3.36
N PHE A 121 8.08 -14.61 -3.45
CA PHE A 121 9.20 -15.54 -3.62
C PHE A 121 10.03 -15.55 -2.36
N ILE A 122 10.16 -16.72 -1.74
CA ILE A 122 11.00 -16.97 -0.58
C ILE A 122 12.39 -17.35 -1.07
N ILE A 123 13.38 -16.60 -0.61
CA ILE A 123 14.78 -16.71 -1.03
C ILE A 123 15.61 -17.14 0.15
N GLY A 124 16.02 -18.41 0.16
CA GLY A 124 16.96 -18.96 1.12
C GLY A 124 18.42 -18.68 0.74
N GLU A 125 19.36 -18.96 1.64
CA GLU A 125 20.78 -18.62 1.54
C GLU A 125 21.43 -18.91 0.18
N ASN A 126 21.11 -20.06 -0.42
CA ASN A 126 21.78 -20.56 -1.64
C ASN A 126 20.92 -20.42 -2.92
N ASP A 127 19.76 -19.79 -2.83
CA ASP A 127 18.82 -19.72 -3.95
C ASP A 127 19.33 -18.81 -5.07
N LYS A 128 19.07 -19.25 -6.31
CA LYS A 128 19.33 -18.50 -7.53
C LYS A 128 18.02 -17.95 -8.08
N ILE A 129 17.93 -16.64 -8.26
CA ILE A 129 16.70 -15.96 -8.64
C ILE A 129 16.69 -15.42 -10.08
N ASP A 130 17.80 -15.59 -10.81
CA ASP A 130 17.96 -14.94 -12.11
C ASP A 130 16.91 -15.39 -13.14
N LYS A 131 16.50 -16.67 -13.11
CA LYS A 131 15.47 -17.22 -14.01
C LYS A 131 14.10 -16.66 -13.67
N ILE A 132 13.74 -16.57 -12.38
CA ILE A 132 12.49 -15.94 -11.92
C ILE A 132 12.45 -14.46 -12.33
N LEU A 133 13.52 -13.69 -12.08
CA LEU A 133 13.59 -12.28 -12.48
C LEU A 133 13.44 -12.10 -13.99
N LYS A 134 14.02 -13.00 -14.80
CA LYS A 134 13.88 -12.99 -16.26
C LYS A 134 12.43 -13.25 -16.70
N ILE A 135 11.76 -14.22 -16.07
CA ILE A 135 10.35 -14.53 -16.35
C ILE A 135 9.47 -13.33 -15.98
N LEU A 136 9.60 -12.79 -14.77
CA LEU A 136 8.82 -11.63 -14.32
C LEU A 136 9.00 -10.44 -15.24
N LYS A 137 10.23 -10.14 -15.65
CA LYS A 137 10.54 -9.07 -16.60
C LYS A 137 9.88 -9.30 -17.96
N SER A 138 9.94 -10.52 -18.50
CA SER A 138 9.35 -10.85 -19.81
C SER A 138 7.82 -10.74 -19.83
N LYS A 139 7.16 -10.90 -18.68
CA LYS A 139 5.71 -10.82 -18.50
C LYS A 139 5.24 -9.46 -17.98
N ASP A 140 6.18 -8.53 -17.74
CA ASP A 140 5.97 -7.23 -17.10
C ASP A 140 5.24 -7.34 -15.75
N ILE A 141 5.72 -8.24 -14.88
CA ILE A 141 5.15 -8.48 -13.57
C ILE A 141 6.09 -7.99 -12.48
N LYS A 142 5.52 -7.26 -11.52
CA LYS A 142 6.17 -6.93 -10.26
C LYS A 142 5.75 -7.93 -9.19
N ALA A 143 6.68 -8.32 -8.34
CA ALA A 143 6.49 -9.32 -7.30
C ALA A 143 7.18 -8.91 -6.00
N ASN A 144 7.12 -9.77 -5.00
CA ASN A 144 7.66 -9.52 -3.67
C ASN A 144 8.67 -10.62 -3.33
N PHE A 145 9.86 -10.23 -2.91
CA PHE A 145 10.96 -11.14 -2.57
C PHE A 145 11.22 -11.05 -1.07
N PHE A 146 11.04 -12.17 -0.37
CA PHE A 146 11.35 -12.28 1.04
C PHE A 146 12.65 -13.05 1.20
N ILE A 147 13.67 -12.37 1.74
CA ILE A 147 15.05 -12.73 1.60
C ILE A 147 15.65 -13.11 2.95
N ASP A 148 16.40 -14.22 2.96
CA ASP A 148 17.23 -14.63 4.09
C ASP A 148 18.42 -13.66 4.30
N VAL A 149 18.80 -13.44 5.55
CA VAL A 149 19.90 -12.55 5.91
C VAL A 149 21.23 -12.98 5.29
N LEU A 150 21.51 -14.28 5.26
CA LEU A 150 22.77 -14.81 4.70
C LEU A 150 22.82 -14.64 3.18
N TRP A 151 21.69 -14.76 2.51
CA TRP A 151 21.62 -14.45 1.08
C TRP A 151 21.88 -12.97 0.82
N LEU A 152 21.29 -12.11 1.63
CA LEU A 152 21.42 -10.66 1.52
C LEU A 152 22.87 -10.20 1.66
N GLU A 153 23.61 -10.75 2.63
CA GLU A 153 25.02 -10.44 2.83
C GLU A 153 25.88 -10.77 1.61
N LYS A 154 25.57 -11.86 0.91
CA LYS A 154 26.32 -12.34 -0.25
C LYS A 154 25.89 -11.69 -1.59
N ASN A 155 24.70 -11.07 -1.65
CA ASN A 155 24.06 -10.69 -2.91
C ASN A 155 23.52 -9.24 -2.91
N GLU A 156 24.22 -8.31 -2.30
CA GLU A 156 23.75 -6.90 -2.21
C GLU A 156 23.47 -6.27 -3.58
N GLU A 157 24.28 -6.53 -4.59
CA GLU A 157 24.07 -6.03 -5.94
C GLU A 157 22.75 -6.57 -6.54
N LYS A 158 22.42 -7.82 -6.27
CA LYS A 158 21.16 -8.43 -6.72
C LYS A 158 19.97 -7.82 -6.00
N LEU A 159 20.08 -7.51 -4.70
CA LEU A 159 19.06 -6.77 -3.96
C LEU A 159 18.75 -5.43 -4.65
N ILE A 160 19.78 -4.65 -4.97
CA ILE A 160 19.63 -3.38 -5.66
C ILE A 160 18.93 -3.58 -7.01
N LYS A 161 19.26 -4.63 -7.75
CA LYS A 161 18.64 -4.96 -9.03
C LYS A 161 17.15 -5.32 -8.86
N ILE A 162 16.79 -6.09 -7.84
CA ILE A 162 15.39 -6.42 -7.50
C ILE A 162 14.60 -5.12 -7.32
N ILE A 163 15.11 -4.23 -6.46
CA ILE A 163 14.46 -2.95 -6.12
C ILE A 163 14.35 -2.03 -7.35
N LYS A 164 15.43 -1.87 -8.14
CA LYS A 164 15.44 -1.06 -9.36
C LYS A 164 14.45 -1.55 -10.42
N ASN A 165 14.16 -2.85 -10.44
CA ASN A 165 13.15 -3.43 -11.32
C ASN A 165 11.71 -3.26 -10.80
N GLY A 166 11.51 -2.56 -9.68
CA GLY A 166 10.20 -2.25 -9.10
C GLY A 166 9.57 -3.39 -8.31
N HIS A 167 10.36 -4.40 -7.92
CA HIS A 167 9.90 -5.43 -7.00
C HIS A 167 9.99 -4.94 -5.55
N ASN A 168 9.12 -5.44 -4.68
CA ASN A 168 9.23 -5.22 -3.24
C ASN A 168 10.15 -6.26 -2.59
N VAL A 169 10.75 -5.86 -1.47
CA VAL A 169 11.62 -6.71 -0.67
C VAL A 169 11.13 -6.74 0.77
N GLY A 170 11.20 -7.91 1.37
CA GLY A 170 10.97 -8.18 2.78
C GLY A 170 12.02 -9.17 3.30
N SER A 171 11.90 -9.57 4.54
CA SER A 171 12.80 -10.51 5.20
C SER A 171 12.09 -11.79 5.62
N ILE A 172 12.81 -12.91 5.62
CA ILE A 172 12.47 -14.12 6.35
C ILE A 172 13.30 -14.31 7.62
N GLY A 173 14.06 -13.28 8.05
CA GLY A 173 14.99 -13.42 9.16
C GLY A 173 16.24 -14.24 8.78
N LEU A 174 16.81 -14.91 9.75
CA LEU A 174 17.94 -15.83 9.57
C LEU A 174 17.39 -17.27 9.53
N ASN A 175 17.40 -17.91 8.36
CA ASN A 175 16.81 -19.25 8.17
C ASN A 175 15.35 -19.39 8.66
N GLY A 176 14.57 -18.32 8.53
CA GLY A 176 13.18 -18.27 9.00
C GLY A 176 13.01 -17.83 10.45
N ASP A 177 14.09 -17.55 11.17
CA ASP A 177 14.08 -17.10 12.56
C ASP A 177 14.30 -15.58 12.67
N TYR A 178 13.55 -14.95 13.57
CA TYR A 178 13.68 -13.54 13.89
C TYR A 178 14.11 -13.39 15.36
N SER A 179 15.15 -12.61 15.58
CA SER A 179 15.63 -12.31 16.93
C SER A 179 16.02 -10.84 17.04
N ASP A 180 16.02 -10.32 18.27
CA ASP A 180 16.50 -8.97 18.56
C ASP A 180 17.97 -8.75 18.20
N SER A 181 18.73 -9.82 18.04
CA SER A 181 20.16 -9.77 17.66
C SER A 181 20.39 -9.65 16.15
N ASN A 182 19.57 -10.28 15.32
CA ASN A 182 19.78 -10.32 13.86
C ASN A 182 18.84 -9.37 13.09
N TYR A 183 17.60 -9.20 13.58
CA TYR A 183 16.57 -8.47 12.84
C TYR A 183 16.88 -6.96 12.66
N PRO A 184 17.44 -6.22 13.64
CA PRO A 184 17.74 -4.80 13.48
C PRO A 184 18.66 -4.51 12.30
N TRP A 185 19.65 -5.37 12.05
CA TRP A 185 20.57 -5.18 10.93
C TRP A 185 19.86 -5.35 9.57
N ILE A 186 19.09 -6.44 9.41
CA ILE A 186 18.38 -6.71 8.15
C ILE A 186 17.29 -5.67 7.87
N ASP A 187 16.57 -5.26 8.90
CA ASP A 187 15.56 -4.20 8.79
C ASP A 187 16.15 -2.88 8.32
N ASN A 188 17.24 -2.45 8.98
CA ASN A 188 17.97 -1.24 8.58
C ASN A 188 18.52 -1.35 7.16
N LYS A 189 19.09 -2.49 6.77
CA LYS A 189 19.61 -2.71 5.42
C LYS A 189 18.52 -2.60 4.36
N ILE A 190 17.36 -3.23 4.58
CA ILE A 190 16.23 -3.18 3.65
C ILE A 190 15.69 -1.75 3.58
N LYS A 191 15.39 -1.09 4.70
CA LYS A 191 14.86 0.26 4.75
C LYS A 191 15.77 1.28 4.07
N THR A 192 17.05 1.23 4.37
CA THR A 192 18.05 2.11 3.77
C THR A 192 18.13 1.93 2.25
N THR A 193 18.14 0.68 1.78
CA THR A 193 18.25 0.37 0.35
C THR A 193 16.97 0.69 -0.42
N THR A 194 15.80 0.45 0.19
CA THR A 194 14.48 0.77 -0.41
C THR A 194 14.09 2.23 -0.25
N LYS A 195 14.72 2.97 0.68
CA LYS A 195 14.34 4.34 1.10
C LYS A 195 12.91 4.41 1.63
N LYS A 196 12.49 3.41 2.42
CA LYS A 196 11.17 3.30 3.04
C LYS A 196 11.30 3.26 4.56
N ASP A 197 10.28 3.78 5.25
CA ASP A 197 10.21 3.78 6.71
C ASP A 197 9.70 2.46 7.29
N PHE A 198 9.29 1.53 6.44
CA PHE A 198 8.78 0.21 6.81
C PHE A 198 9.37 -0.88 5.92
N SER A 199 9.29 -2.12 6.39
CA SER A 199 9.67 -3.33 5.71
C SER A 199 8.57 -4.39 5.87
N TYR A 200 8.84 -5.59 5.38
CA TYR A 200 7.93 -6.73 5.48
C TYR A 200 8.64 -7.90 6.13
N CYS A 201 7.98 -8.52 7.12
CA CYS A 201 8.33 -9.83 7.65
C CYS A 201 7.43 -10.90 7.02
N TYR A 202 7.91 -12.12 7.03
CA TYR A 202 7.19 -13.26 6.48
C TYR A 202 7.10 -14.40 7.50
N ASN A 203 5.91 -14.98 7.63
CA ASN A 203 5.68 -16.18 8.39
C ASN A 203 4.72 -17.12 7.66
N GLU A 204 4.98 -18.43 7.68
CA GLU A 204 4.06 -19.44 7.14
C GLU A 204 3.00 -19.83 8.17
N VAL A 205 3.37 -19.80 9.45
CA VAL A 205 2.51 -20.15 10.59
C VAL A 205 2.42 -18.98 11.56
N GLU A 206 1.48 -19.05 12.50
CA GLU A 206 1.42 -18.06 13.57
C GLU A 206 2.60 -18.25 14.54
N ASP A 207 3.39 -17.19 14.67
CA ASP A 207 4.44 -17.04 15.66
C ASP A 207 4.39 -15.64 16.27
N ILE A 208 3.84 -15.56 17.47
CA ILE A 208 3.62 -14.31 18.19
C ILE A 208 4.94 -13.58 18.46
N ASN A 209 6.04 -14.31 18.58
CA ASN A 209 7.36 -13.72 18.82
C ASN A 209 7.83 -12.94 17.59
N THR A 210 7.79 -13.56 16.42
CA THR A 210 8.08 -12.88 15.14
C THR A 210 7.16 -11.67 14.94
N LEU A 211 5.85 -11.84 15.16
CA LEU A 211 4.89 -10.74 15.01
C LEU A 211 5.24 -9.55 15.92
N LYS A 212 5.60 -9.82 17.18
CA LYS A 212 6.01 -8.80 18.14
C LYS A 212 7.31 -8.10 17.71
N ILE A 213 8.32 -8.87 17.32
CA ILE A 213 9.59 -8.30 16.84
C ILE A 213 9.33 -7.38 15.66
N CYS A 214 8.65 -7.85 14.63
CA CYS A 214 8.38 -7.05 13.43
C CYS A 214 7.54 -5.80 13.73
N SER A 215 6.53 -5.90 14.58
CA SER A 215 5.69 -4.76 14.96
C SER A 215 6.47 -3.68 15.73
N ASN A 216 7.45 -4.06 16.56
CA ASN A 216 8.31 -3.12 17.28
C ASN A 216 9.14 -2.22 16.34
N TYR A 217 9.38 -2.68 15.12
CA TYR A 217 10.07 -1.92 14.07
C TYR A 217 9.10 -1.26 13.07
N ASN A 218 7.79 -1.24 13.35
CA ASN A 218 6.73 -0.75 12.45
C ASN A 218 6.73 -1.44 11.10
N ASN A 219 6.97 -2.75 11.09
CA ASN A 219 6.96 -3.56 9.89
C ASN A 219 5.70 -4.43 9.79
N TYR A 220 5.26 -4.65 8.56
CA TYR A 220 4.11 -5.51 8.27
C TYR A 220 4.53 -6.97 8.29
N THR A 221 3.77 -7.82 8.99
CA THR A 221 3.99 -9.27 8.96
C THR A 221 3.02 -9.93 8.00
N ILE A 222 3.56 -10.56 6.95
CA ILE A 222 2.78 -11.24 5.92
C ILE A 222 2.72 -12.73 6.25
N ARG A 223 1.50 -13.27 6.31
CA ARG A 223 1.22 -14.71 6.41
C ARG A 223 0.34 -15.10 5.23
N PRO A 224 0.92 -15.63 4.14
CA PRO A 224 0.17 -15.92 2.92
C PRO A 224 -0.97 -16.90 3.14
N ASN A 225 -2.10 -16.69 2.45
CA ASN A 225 -3.21 -17.64 2.46
C ASN A 225 -3.00 -18.84 1.53
N ILE A 226 -2.02 -18.75 0.60
CA ILE A 226 -1.64 -19.85 -0.28
C ILE A 226 -0.12 -20.04 -0.19
N ILE A 227 0.29 -21.21 0.29
CA ILE A 227 1.69 -21.63 0.32
C ILE A 227 1.80 -22.82 -0.65
N VAL A 228 2.61 -22.63 -1.69
CA VAL A 228 2.81 -23.62 -2.74
C VAL A 228 3.92 -24.59 -2.31
N SER A 229 3.67 -25.89 -2.41
CA SER A 229 4.58 -26.93 -1.93
C SER A 229 5.24 -27.75 -3.03
N LYS A 230 4.47 -28.52 -3.82
CA LYS A 230 4.99 -29.50 -4.77
C LYS A 230 4.57 -29.27 -6.21
N ASN A 231 3.30 -28.91 -6.43
CA ASN A 231 2.70 -28.78 -7.75
C ASN A 231 2.22 -27.35 -7.99
N PRO A 232 3.12 -26.41 -8.36
CA PRO A 232 2.85 -25.00 -8.30
C PRO A 232 1.60 -24.57 -9.06
N PHE A 233 1.45 -24.98 -10.30
CA PHE A 233 0.29 -24.63 -11.12
C PHE A 233 -1.01 -25.22 -10.60
N ALA A 234 -1.01 -26.50 -10.23
CA ALA A 234 -2.21 -27.20 -9.76
C ALA A 234 -2.70 -26.56 -8.43
N GLU A 235 -1.80 -26.31 -7.48
CA GLU A 235 -2.15 -25.72 -6.20
C GLU A 235 -2.66 -24.28 -6.33
N VAL A 236 -2.06 -23.48 -7.21
CA VAL A 236 -2.57 -22.14 -7.51
C VAL A 236 -3.94 -22.19 -8.15
N LYS A 237 -4.13 -23.08 -9.15
CA LYS A 237 -5.40 -23.23 -9.85
C LYS A 237 -6.55 -23.61 -8.91
N GLU A 238 -6.29 -24.47 -7.94
CA GLU A 238 -7.28 -24.95 -6.97
C GLU A 238 -7.66 -23.89 -5.94
N LYS A 239 -6.67 -23.11 -5.43
CA LYS A 239 -6.83 -22.29 -4.22
C LYS A 239 -7.01 -20.80 -4.48
N ILE A 240 -6.73 -20.33 -5.69
CA ILE A 240 -6.72 -18.90 -5.99
C ILE A 240 -8.10 -18.25 -5.86
N SER A 241 -8.14 -17.10 -5.21
CA SER A 241 -9.33 -16.25 -5.07
C SER A 241 -8.92 -14.75 -5.05
N PRO A 242 -9.85 -13.82 -5.27
CA PRO A 242 -9.53 -12.40 -5.21
C PRO A 242 -8.80 -12.03 -3.91
N GLY A 243 -7.74 -11.25 -4.02
CA GLY A 243 -6.93 -10.83 -2.86
C GLY A 243 -5.87 -11.85 -2.42
N SER A 244 -5.75 -13.02 -3.04
CA SER A 244 -4.79 -14.04 -2.62
C SER A 244 -3.35 -13.54 -2.61
N ILE A 245 -2.63 -13.94 -1.57
CA ILE A 245 -1.18 -13.80 -1.42
C ILE A 245 -0.60 -15.20 -1.56
N ILE A 246 0.16 -15.44 -2.63
CA ILE A 246 0.68 -16.76 -3.00
C ILE A 246 2.19 -16.78 -2.76
N SER A 247 2.65 -17.68 -1.93
CA SER A 247 4.05 -17.86 -1.58
C SER A 247 4.65 -19.06 -2.32
N PHE A 248 5.83 -18.84 -2.91
CA PHE A 248 6.62 -19.83 -3.63
C PHE A 248 8.03 -19.90 -3.03
N ARG A 249 8.52 -21.11 -2.75
CA ARG A 249 9.95 -21.37 -2.56
C ARG A 249 10.57 -21.56 -3.93
N VAL A 250 11.68 -20.84 -4.21
CA VAL A 250 12.35 -20.92 -5.52
C VAL A 250 12.92 -22.31 -5.71
N ASN A 251 12.49 -22.99 -6.78
CA ASN A 251 12.97 -24.28 -7.22
C ASN A 251 12.63 -24.50 -8.70
N ASP A 252 13.14 -25.58 -9.28
CA ASP A 252 12.96 -25.88 -10.71
C ASP A 252 11.48 -25.98 -11.13
N ALA A 253 10.62 -26.55 -10.29
CA ALA A 253 9.17 -26.67 -10.59
C ALA A 253 8.51 -25.29 -10.68
N VAL A 254 8.77 -24.42 -9.70
CA VAL A 254 8.28 -23.04 -9.69
C VAL A 254 8.80 -22.26 -10.90
N GLU A 255 10.09 -22.39 -11.21
CA GLU A 255 10.69 -21.71 -12.36
C GLU A 255 10.10 -22.17 -13.70
N ASN A 256 9.84 -23.47 -13.86
CA ASN A 256 9.30 -24.02 -15.10
C ASN A 256 7.82 -23.67 -15.29
N GLU A 257 7.03 -23.61 -14.22
CA GLU A 257 5.58 -23.37 -14.29
C GLU A 257 5.18 -21.90 -14.12
N MET A 258 6.11 -21.01 -13.71
CA MET A 258 5.78 -19.61 -13.38
C MET A 258 5.13 -18.84 -14.51
N SER A 259 5.58 -19.03 -15.76
CA SER A 259 4.93 -18.40 -16.92
C SER A 259 3.48 -18.82 -17.08
N LEU A 260 3.20 -20.11 -16.93
CA LEU A 260 1.85 -20.67 -17.00
C LEU A 260 0.97 -20.16 -15.86
N ILE A 261 1.51 -20.09 -14.65
CA ILE A 261 0.82 -19.53 -13.47
C ILE A 261 0.40 -18.08 -13.73
N ILE A 262 1.33 -17.24 -14.20
CA ILE A 262 1.04 -15.84 -14.51
C ILE A 262 -0.06 -15.71 -15.57
N GLU A 263 0.01 -16.49 -16.64
CA GLU A 263 -1.01 -16.47 -17.69
C GLU A 263 -2.37 -16.94 -17.17
N TYR A 264 -2.41 -17.96 -16.36
CA TYR A 264 -3.64 -18.43 -15.72
C TYR A 264 -4.26 -17.36 -14.82
N ILE A 265 -3.48 -16.70 -13.95
CA ILE A 265 -3.95 -15.65 -13.09
C ILE A 265 -4.59 -14.51 -13.93
N LYS A 266 -3.88 -14.07 -14.99
CA LYS A 266 -4.38 -13.03 -15.91
C LYS A 266 -5.66 -13.47 -16.64
N SER A 267 -5.75 -14.73 -17.07
CA SER A 267 -6.93 -15.28 -17.76
C SER A 267 -8.19 -15.30 -16.88
N LYS A 268 -8.02 -15.32 -15.55
CA LYS A 268 -9.11 -15.19 -14.57
C LYS A 268 -9.54 -13.74 -14.30
N GLY A 269 -8.94 -12.76 -14.98
CA GLY A 269 -9.23 -11.34 -14.79
C GLY A 269 -8.55 -10.74 -13.57
N TYR A 270 -7.59 -11.42 -12.96
CA TYR A 270 -6.83 -10.87 -11.84
C TYR A 270 -5.63 -10.03 -12.31
N THR A 271 -5.37 -8.94 -11.60
CA THR A 271 -4.14 -8.16 -11.75
C THR A 271 -3.09 -8.68 -10.75
N ILE A 272 -1.86 -8.87 -11.22
CA ILE A 272 -0.72 -9.21 -10.34
C ILE A 272 -0.03 -7.90 -9.95
N SER A 273 0.14 -7.66 -8.65
CA SER A 273 0.73 -6.44 -8.12
C SER A 273 1.66 -6.71 -6.93
N THR A 274 2.34 -5.66 -6.46
CA THR A 274 3.18 -5.72 -5.25
C THR A 274 2.35 -5.63 -3.97
N LEU A 275 2.96 -5.97 -2.82
CA LEU A 275 2.33 -5.77 -1.51
C LEU A 275 2.05 -4.29 -1.24
N GLU A 276 2.91 -3.39 -1.68
CA GLU A 276 2.74 -1.95 -1.47
C GLU A 276 1.44 -1.42 -2.08
N GLU A 277 1.18 -1.75 -3.36
CA GLU A 277 -0.07 -1.36 -4.04
C GLU A 277 -1.31 -1.97 -3.37
N HIS A 278 -1.12 -3.08 -2.69
CA HIS A 278 -2.20 -3.78 -2.02
C HIS A 278 -2.57 -3.16 -0.68
N LEU A 279 -1.58 -2.70 0.07
CA LEU A 279 -1.74 -2.09 1.39
C LEU A 279 -2.17 -0.62 1.31
N GLU A 280 -2.30 -0.06 0.09
CA GLU A 280 -2.92 1.24 -0.10
C GLU A 280 -4.43 1.16 0.22
N GLU A 281 -4.80 1.77 1.33
CA GLU A 281 -6.18 1.91 1.82
C GLU A 281 -6.63 3.36 1.74
#